data_b4cc47b4cf9d7e1d405df8331d1357b5
#
_entry.id   b4cc47b4cf9d7e1d405df8331d1357b5
#
_cell.length_a   1.000
_cell.length_b   1.000
_cell.length_c   1.000
_cell.angle_alpha   90.00
_cell.angle_beta   90.00
_cell.angle_gamma   90.00
#
_symmetry.space_group_name_H-M   'P 1'
#
loop_
_entity.id
_entity.type
_entity.pdbx_description
1 polymer ?
#
loop_
_entity_poly.entity_id
_entity_poly.type
_entity_poly.pdbx_seq_one_letter_code
_entity_poly.pdbx_strand_id
1 'polypeptide(L)'
;NTIEREYLVSNPDKIFVIRLKSKKPGALGFTVRFESLLLHTTTASNNFLQANGVAPVKAEPNYVEKKRNAIIFDKKRGTRFTANIQIKTNSGKITNTDSSLSLANATEATIYISMATSFNGYDKDPAKQGLNQTTIAQTQLTKALNLGWDEIKKRHVKDYQTYFNRVALKLEGDPSPNLPTNERLKRYAKGESDPYLETLYFQFGRYLLIS
;
A
#
# COMPACT_ATOMS: atom_id res chain seq x y z
N ASN A 1 -1.96 6.80 -25.22
CA ASN A 1 -2.24 7.65 -24.07
C ASN A 1 -1.27 7.34 -22.95
N THR A 2 -0.63 8.38 -22.38
CA THR A 2 0.30 8.23 -21.27
C THR A 2 -0.45 8.50 -19.97
N ILE A 3 -0.29 7.61 -18.99
CA ILE A 3 -0.84 7.75 -17.64
C ILE A 3 0.33 7.82 -16.67
N GLU A 4 0.43 8.90 -15.91
CA GLU A 4 1.31 9.03 -14.77
C GLU A 4 0.67 8.35 -13.56
N ARG A 5 1.47 7.61 -12.79
CA ARG A 5 1.03 6.89 -11.61
C ARG A 5 2.01 7.16 -10.48
N GLU A 6 1.50 7.62 -9.38
CA GLU A 6 2.25 7.82 -8.15
C GLU A 6 1.64 6.97 -7.03
N TYR A 7 2.48 6.31 -6.27
CA TYR A 7 2.10 5.44 -5.16
C TYR A 7 2.87 5.87 -3.92
N LEU A 8 2.18 5.96 -2.81
CA LEU A 8 2.84 6.33 -1.57
C LEU A 8 2.10 5.73 -0.36
N VAL A 9 2.85 5.18 0.59
CA VAL A 9 2.36 4.73 1.89
C VAL A 9 2.89 5.68 2.94
N SER A 10 2.03 6.56 3.46
CA SER A 10 2.42 7.55 4.48
C SER A 10 2.38 6.94 5.86
N ASN A 11 3.56 6.78 6.48
CA ASN A 11 3.65 6.35 7.87
C ASN A 11 2.98 7.33 8.85
N PRO A 12 3.22 8.67 8.79
CA PRO A 12 2.59 9.61 9.72
C PRO A 12 1.07 9.69 9.58
N ASP A 13 0.53 9.42 8.39
CA ASP A 13 -0.91 9.54 8.12
C ASP A 13 -1.61 8.18 8.11
N LYS A 14 -0.85 7.06 8.17
CA LYS A 14 -1.36 5.67 8.16
C LYS A 14 -2.31 5.42 6.99
N ILE A 15 -1.90 5.90 5.80
CA ILE A 15 -2.70 5.84 4.57
C ILE A 15 -1.85 5.39 3.39
N PHE A 16 -2.40 4.56 2.53
CA PHE A 16 -1.87 4.29 1.20
C PHE A 16 -2.63 5.13 0.18
N VAL A 17 -1.94 5.86 -0.66
CA VAL A 17 -2.53 6.75 -1.66
C VAL A 17 -1.97 6.43 -3.03
N ILE A 18 -2.87 6.37 -4.02
CA ILE A 18 -2.53 6.18 -5.43
C ILE A 18 -3.08 7.37 -6.20
N ARG A 19 -2.21 8.10 -6.89
CA ARG A 19 -2.59 9.18 -7.80
C ARG A 19 -2.39 8.74 -9.25
N LEU A 20 -3.42 8.91 -10.05
CA LEU A 20 -3.43 8.59 -11.48
C LEU A 20 -3.76 9.84 -12.27
N LYS A 21 -2.95 10.15 -13.28
CA LYS A 21 -3.16 11.32 -14.15
C LYS A 21 -2.94 10.94 -15.60
N SER A 22 -3.94 11.19 -16.44
CA SER A 22 -3.85 11.02 -17.89
C SER A 22 -3.39 12.30 -18.56
N LYS A 23 -2.45 12.21 -19.51
CA LYS A 23 -2.07 13.36 -20.36
C LYS A 23 -3.19 13.77 -21.32
N LYS A 24 -4.08 12.84 -21.70
CA LYS A 24 -5.26 13.11 -22.52
C LYS A 24 -6.47 13.33 -21.62
N PRO A 25 -7.16 14.47 -21.68
CA PRO A 25 -8.37 14.71 -20.91
C PRO A 25 -9.44 13.64 -21.12
N GLY A 26 -10.11 13.23 -20.04
CA GLY A 26 -11.19 12.25 -20.08
C GLY A 26 -10.78 10.81 -20.43
N ALA A 27 -9.48 10.51 -20.53
CA ALA A 27 -9.03 9.19 -20.98
C ALA A 27 -8.64 8.23 -19.84
N LEU A 28 -8.90 8.62 -18.60
CA LEU A 28 -8.70 7.77 -17.43
C LEU A 28 -9.97 7.02 -17.07
N GLY A 29 -9.90 5.70 -17.07
CA GLY A 29 -10.96 4.81 -16.61
C GLY A 29 -10.37 3.56 -15.99
N PHE A 30 -10.97 3.11 -14.87
CA PHE A 30 -10.57 1.90 -14.16
C PHE A 30 -11.66 1.42 -13.22
N THR A 31 -11.51 0.20 -12.73
CA THR A 31 -12.35 -0.38 -11.67
C THR A 31 -11.49 -0.77 -10.48
N VAL A 32 -11.97 -0.44 -9.29
CA VAL A 32 -11.36 -0.82 -8.01
C VAL A 32 -12.20 -1.91 -7.36
N ARG A 33 -11.53 -2.98 -6.93
CA ARG A 33 -12.09 -4.07 -6.14
C ARG A 33 -11.17 -4.39 -4.98
N PHE A 34 -11.72 -4.97 -3.94
CA PHE A 34 -10.94 -5.57 -2.86
C PHE A 34 -11.06 -7.09 -2.96
N GLU A 35 -9.92 -7.77 -3.04
CA GLU A 35 -9.85 -9.22 -3.07
C GLU A 35 -8.86 -9.70 -2.01
N SER A 36 -9.18 -10.78 -1.33
CA SER A 36 -8.35 -11.39 -0.30
C SER A 36 -8.65 -12.88 -0.15
N LEU A 37 -7.63 -13.66 0.19
CA LEU A 37 -7.80 -15.07 0.59
C LEU A 37 -8.39 -15.18 2.00
N LEU A 38 -8.41 -14.11 2.78
CA LEU A 38 -9.04 -14.06 4.10
C LEU A 38 -10.55 -13.98 3.95
N LEU A 39 -11.28 -14.56 4.89
CA LEU A 39 -12.74 -14.43 4.95
C LEU A 39 -13.11 -12.96 5.12
N HIS A 40 -13.87 -12.44 4.18
CA HIS A 40 -14.30 -11.04 4.20
C HIS A 40 -15.64 -10.84 3.50
N THR A 41 -16.22 -9.68 3.74
CA THR A 41 -17.37 -9.13 3.01
C THR A 41 -16.98 -7.76 2.49
N THR A 42 -17.44 -7.41 1.30
CA THR A 42 -17.20 -6.10 0.68
C THR A 42 -18.52 -5.41 0.41
N THR A 43 -18.60 -4.13 0.70
CA THR A 43 -19.73 -3.26 0.38
C THR A 43 -19.23 -2.00 -0.31
N ALA A 44 -19.95 -1.52 -1.31
CA ALA A 44 -19.60 -0.29 -2.00
C ALA A 44 -20.83 0.62 -2.14
N SER A 45 -20.63 1.92 -1.96
CA SER A 45 -21.66 2.95 -2.11
C SER A 45 -21.02 4.25 -2.56
N ASN A 46 -21.59 4.90 -3.56
CA ASN A 46 -21.07 6.14 -4.15
C ASN A 46 -19.61 5.98 -4.63
N ASN A 47 -18.68 6.66 -3.95
CA ASN A 47 -17.23 6.63 -4.23
C ASN A 47 -16.42 5.90 -3.16
N PHE A 48 -17.08 5.15 -2.27
CA PHE A 48 -16.51 4.47 -1.11
C PHE A 48 -16.74 2.96 -1.19
N LEU A 49 -15.70 2.19 -0.87
CA LEU A 49 -15.73 0.73 -0.77
C LEU A 49 -15.11 0.34 0.57
N GLN A 50 -15.79 -0.55 1.29
CA GLN A 50 -15.32 -1.10 2.56
C GLN A 50 -15.27 -2.62 2.49
N ALA A 51 -14.16 -3.18 2.95
CA ALA A 51 -14.03 -4.61 3.19
C ALA A 51 -13.81 -4.86 4.68
N ASN A 52 -14.60 -5.79 5.24
CA ASN A 52 -14.47 -6.23 6.62
C ASN A 52 -14.21 -7.74 6.64
N GLY A 53 -13.22 -8.18 7.39
CA GLY A 53 -12.87 -9.58 7.41
C GLY A 53 -12.21 -10.03 8.71
N VAL A 54 -11.80 -11.29 8.70
CA VAL A 54 -11.16 -11.97 9.83
C VAL A 54 -9.99 -12.81 9.36
N ALA A 55 -8.87 -12.73 10.07
CA ALA A 55 -7.72 -13.59 9.86
C ALA A 55 -7.99 -14.98 10.47
N PRO A 56 -7.34 -16.05 9.94
CA PRO A 56 -7.44 -17.38 10.54
C PRO A 56 -6.82 -17.39 11.94
N VAL A 57 -7.37 -18.22 12.82
CA VAL A 57 -6.79 -18.49 14.15
C VAL A 57 -5.67 -19.53 14.10
N LYS A 58 -5.57 -20.26 12.98
CA LYS A 58 -4.51 -21.19 12.66
C LYS A 58 -4.21 -21.12 11.17
N ALA A 59 -2.93 -21.01 10.83
CA ALA A 59 -2.42 -21.17 9.47
C ALA A 59 -1.10 -21.92 9.53
N GLU A 60 -1.07 -23.13 8.99
CA GLU A 60 0.17 -23.89 8.84
C GLU A 60 1.01 -23.29 7.72
N PRO A 61 2.33 -23.19 7.89
CA PRO A 61 3.24 -22.74 6.83
C PRO A 61 3.14 -23.64 5.59
N ASN A 62 3.41 -23.09 4.43
CA ASN A 62 3.30 -23.80 3.14
C ASN A 62 4.31 -24.95 2.96
N TYR A 63 5.39 -24.97 3.74
CA TYR A 63 6.40 -26.05 3.74
C TYR A 63 6.05 -27.21 4.67
N VAL A 64 4.99 -27.10 5.49
CA VAL A 64 4.47 -28.22 6.27
C VAL A 64 3.58 -29.05 5.37
N GLU A 65 3.73 -30.40 5.43
CA GLU A 65 2.86 -31.32 4.69
C GLU A 65 1.39 -30.96 4.87
N LYS A 66 0.62 -31.00 3.77
CA LYS A 66 -0.80 -30.63 3.76
C LYS A 66 -1.59 -31.51 4.73
N LYS A 67 -1.86 -30.96 5.90
CA LYS A 67 -2.72 -31.60 6.91
C LYS A 67 -4.17 -31.16 6.73
N ARG A 68 -5.09 -32.01 7.05
CA ARG A 68 -6.50 -31.66 7.20
C ARG A 68 -6.61 -30.47 8.18
N ASN A 69 -7.35 -29.42 7.83
CA ASN A 69 -7.49 -28.20 8.63
C ASN A 69 -6.18 -27.39 8.80
N ALA A 70 -5.38 -27.26 7.74
CA ALA A 70 -4.19 -26.41 7.73
C ALA A 70 -4.51 -24.92 7.99
N ILE A 71 -5.70 -24.46 7.58
CA ILE A 71 -6.20 -23.10 7.82
C ILE A 71 -7.55 -23.21 8.53
N ILE A 72 -7.68 -22.56 9.69
CA ILE A 72 -8.90 -22.54 10.50
C ILE A 72 -9.32 -21.09 10.74
N PHE A 73 -10.55 -20.77 10.36
CA PHE A 73 -11.18 -19.49 10.67
C PHE A 73 -12.16 -19.64 11.84
N ASP A 74 -12.11 -18.68 12.76
CA ASP A 74 -13.06 -18.57 13.86
C ASP A 74 -13.40 -17.08 14.08
N LYS A 75 -14.61 -16.68 13.69
CA LYS A 75 -15.07 -15.29 13.81
C LYS A 75 -15.14 -14.78 15.27
N LYS A 76 -15.15 -15.70 16.25
CA LYS A 76 -15.19 -15.36 17.69
C LYS A 76 -13.81 -15.14 18.30
N ARG A 77 -12.73 -15.53 17.58
CA ARG A 77 -11.34 -15.51 18.08
C ARG A 77 -10.36 -14.81 17.15
N GLY A 78 -10.63 -14.79 15.85
CA GLY A 78 -9.73 -14.26 14.85
C GLY A 78 -9.55 -12.74 14.93
N THR A 79 -8.36 -12.27 14.59
CA THR A 79 -8.10 -10.84 14.41
C THR A 79 -8.97 -10.29 13.27
N ARG A 80 -9.75 -9.27 13.56
CA ARG A 80 -10.60 -8.59 12.57
C ARG A 80 -9.79 -7.55 11.83
N PHE A 81 -10.18 -7.27 10.60
CA PHE A 81 -9.64 -6.15 9.82
C PHE A 81 -10.74 -5.38 9.10
N THR A 82 -10.45 -4.12 8.83
CA THR A 82 -11.24 -3.26 7.96
C THR A 82 -10.30 -2.59 6.97
N ALA A 83 -10.66 -2.61 5.68
CA ALA A 83 -10.04 -1.83 4.64
C ALA A 83 -11.08 -0.87 4.04
N ASN A 84 -10.79 0.42 4.03
CA ASN A 84 -11.62 1.45 3.43
C ASN A 84 -10.90 2.01 2.21
N ILE A 85 -11.62 2.11 1.10
CA ILE A 85 -11.10 2.64 -0.17
C ILE A 85 -12.04 3.75 -0.63
N GLN A 86 -11.50 4.91 -0.96
CA GLN A 86 -12.28 6.01 -1.51
C GLN A 86 -11.60 6.64 -2.72
N ILE A 87 -12.36 6.85 -3.78
CA ILE A 87 -11.91 7.55 -4.99
C ILE A 87 -12.29 9.02 -4.88
N LYS A 88 -11.32 9.91 -5.11
CA LYS A 88 -11.51 11.35 -5.27
C LYS A 88 -11.10 11.76 -6.68
N THR A 89 -11.96 12.46 -7.39
CA THR A 89 -11.72 12.97 -8.75
C THR A 89 -12.43 14.30 -8.92
N ASN A 90 -11.90 15.14 -9.81
CA ASN A 90 -12.52 16.40 -10.20
C ASN A 90 -13.22 16.32 -11.59
N SER A 91 -13.18 15.16 -12.23
CA SER A 91 -13.79 14.93 -13.56
C SER A 91 -14.18 13.47 -13.74
N GLY A 92 -15.02 13.20 -14.72
CA GLY A 92 -15.53 11.86 -14.99
C GLY A 92 -16.69 11.46 -14.09
N LYS A 93 -17.06 10.19 -14.13
CA LYS A 93 -18.21 9.64 -13.41
C LYS A 93 -17.79 8.41 -12.62
N ILE A 94 -18.09 8.40 -11.32
CA ILE A 94 -17.96 7.20 -10.49
C ILE A 94 -19.31 6.47 -10.46
N THR A 95 -19.26 5.17 -10.65
CA THR A 95 -20.38 4.23 -10.47
C THR A 95 -19.94 3.10 -9.57
N ASN A 96 -20.85 2.46 -8.88
CA ASN A 96 -20.54 1.31 -8.04
C ASN A 96 -21.49 0.13 -8.30
N THR A 97 -20.99 -1.07 -8.06
CA THR A 97 -21.79 -2.27 -7.77
C THR A 97 -21.75 -2.51 -6.26
N ASP A 98 -22.25 -3.65 -5.78
CA ASP A 98 -22.20 -4.00 -4.35
C ASP A 98 -20.75 -4.17 -3.83
N SER A 99 -19.78 -4.44 -4.71
CA SER A 99 -18.41 -4.81 -4.33
C SER A 99 -17.32 -4.13 -5.15
N SER A 100 -17.65 -3.15 -5.98
CA SER A 100 -16.66 -2.45 -6.81
C SER A 100 -17.00 -0.99 -7.03
N LEU A 101 -15.97 -0.19 -7.31
CA LEU A 101 -16.09 1.21 -7.76
C LEU A 101 -15.49 1.31 -9.16
N SER A 102 -16.21 1.92 -10.10
CA SER A 102 -15.72 2.17 -11.45
C SER A 102 -15.70 3.66 -11.73
N LEU A 103 -14.57 4.15 -12.24
CA LEU A 103 -14.40 5.52 -12.72
C LEU A 103 -14.29 5.50 -14.24
N ALA A 104 -14.98 6.40 -14.91
CA ALA A 104 -14.91 6.59 -16.36
C ALA A 104 -14.77 8.06 -16.72
N ASN A 105 -14.09 8.33 -17.85
CA ASN A 105 -13.93 9.66 -18.46
C ASN A 105 -13.28 10.71 -17.53
N ALA A 106 -12.38 10.29 -16.65
CA ALA A 106 -11.63 11.19 -15.79
C ALA A 106 -10.29 11.61 -16.43
N THR A 107 -9.73 12.71 -15.93
CA THR A 107 -8.38 13.15 -16.28
C THR A 107 -7.42 12.83 -15.16
N GLU A 108 -7.87 12.99 -13.93
CA GLU A 108 -7.09 12.71 -12.72
C GLU A 108 -7.98 12.05 -11.67
N ALA A 109 -7.41 11.12 -10.92
CA ALA A 109 -8.05 10.50 -9.77
C ALA A 109 -7.04 10.18 -8.68
N THR A 110 -7.46 10.32 -7.43
CA THR A 110 -6.71 9.88 -6.26
C THR A 110 -7.50 8.83 -5.50
N ILE A 111 -6.88 7.70 -5.22
CA ILE A 111 -7.45 6.60 -4.46
C ILE A 111 -6.79 6.60 -3.09
N TYR A 112 -7.59 6.72 -2.03
CA TYR A 112 -7.15 6.68 -0.65
C TYR A 112 -7.54 5.34 -0.05
N ILE A 113 -6.59 4.67 0.59
CA ILE A 113 -6.77 3.34 1.17
C ILE A 113 -6.28 3.37 2.62
N SER A 114 -7.18 3.19 3.58
CA SER A 114 -6.85 3.00 4.99
C SER A 114 -7.14 1.57 5.41
N MET A 115 -6.28 1.02 6.25
CA MET A 115 -6.45 -0.33 6.77
C MET A 115 -6.14 -0.36 8.25
N ALA A 116 -6.95 -1.08 9.02
CA ALA A 116 -6.73 -1.31 10.43
C ALA A 116 -7.14 -2.71 10.85
N THR A 117 -6.56 -3.18 11.94
CA THR A 117 -6.89 -4.48 12.55
C THR A 117 -7.35 -4.29 13.99
N SER A 118 -8.00 -5.32 14.54
CA SER A 118 -8.39 -5.35 15.94
C SER A 118 -7.24 -5.73 16.88
N PHE A 119 -6.01 -5.90 16.39
CA PHE A 119 -4.86 -6.23 17.22
C PHE A 119 -4.61 -5.15 18.28
N ASN A 120 -4.49 -5.55 19.54
CA ASN A 120 -4.32 -4.65 20.71
C ASN A 120 -3.23 -5.13 21.68
N GLY A 121 -2.22 -5.81 21.13
CA GLY A 121 -1.13 -6.37 21.92
C GLY A 121 -1.18 -7.90 21.96
N TYR A 122 -0.03 -8.51 22.27
CA TYR A 122 0.13 -9.97 22.26
C TYR A 122 -0.63 -10.68 23.40
N ASP A 123 -0.93 -9.95 24.46
CA ASP A 123 -1.60 -10.42 25.68
C ASP A 123 -3.13 -10.23 25.66
N LYS A 124 -3.67 -9.70 24.58
CA LYS A 124 -5.09 -9.37 24.42
C LYS A 124 -5.77 -10.25 23.40
N ASP A 125 -6.96 -10.74 23.71
CA ASP A 125 -7.82 -11.42 22.73
C ASP A 125 -8.33 -10.40 21.68
N PRO A 126 -7.94 -10.50 20.40
CA PRO A 126 -8.27 -9.50 19.39
C PRO A 126 -9.77 -9.46 19.06
N ALA A 127 -10.53 -10.47 19.43
CA ALA A 127 -11.98 -10.51 19.22
C ALA A 127 -12.79 -9.92 20.38
N LYS A 128 -12.27 -10.00 21.62
CA LYS A 128 -12.97 -9.55 22.83
C LYS A 128 -12.41 -8.25 23.42
N GLN A 129 -11.09 -8.08 23.33
CA GLN A 129 -10.33 -6.95 23.88
C GLN A 129 -9.63 -6.14 22.77
N GLY A 130 -10.00 -6.42 21.51
CA GLY A 130 -9.40 -5.79 20.34
C GLY A 130 -9.79 -4.31 20.19
N LEU A 131 -8.99 -3.60 19.41
CA LEU A 131 -9.29 -2.25 18.97
C LEU A 131 -10.49 -2.25 18.01
N ASN A 132 -11.21 -1.14 17.92
CA ASN A 132 -12.25 -0.97 16.90
C ASN A 132 -11.61 -0.59 15.56
N GLN A 133 -11.27 -1.60 14.76
CA GLN A 133 -10.61 -1.45 13.47
C GLN A 133 -11.41 -0.58 12.48
N THR A 134 -12.74 -0.65 12.52
CA THR A 134 -13.60 0.13 11.63
C THR A 134 -13.50 1.62 11.92
N THR A 135 -13.55 1.99 13.19
CA THR A 135 -13.40 3.40 13.62
C THR A 135 -12.01 3.93 13.30
N ILE A 136 -10.97 3.12 13.53
CA ILE A 136 -9.57 3.50 13.24
C ILE A 136 -9.40 3.75 11.73
N ALA A 137 -9.78 2.79 10.89
CA ALA A 137 -9.68 2.92 9.44
C ALA A 137 -10.48 4.13 8.92
N GLN A 138 -11.69 4.36 9.44
CA GLN A 138 -12.50 5.51 9.05
C GLN A 138 -11.88 6.84 9.44
N THR A 139 -11.33 6.94 10.65
CA THR A 139 -10.65 8.15 11.13
C THR A 139 -9.42 8.48 10.29
N GLN A 140 -8.60 7.47 9.97
CA GLN A 140 -7.41 7.62 9.12
C GLN A 140 -7.81 8.10 7.72
N LEU A 141 -8.83 7.47 7.09
CA LEU A 141 -9.31 7.86 5.77
C LEU A 141 -9.81 9.31 5.77
N THR A 142 -10.65 9.69 6.72
CA THR A 142 -11.21 11.05 6.82
C THR A 142 -10.11 12.11 6.96
N LYS A 143 -9.11 11.87 7.81
CA LYS A 143 -7.95 12.75 7.94
C LYS A 143 -7.19 12.90 6.63
N ALA A 144 -6.93 11.80 5.93
CA ALA A 144 -6.20 11.81 4.67
C ALA A 144 -6.98 12.54 3.55
N LEU A 145 -8.29 12.37 3.48
CA LEU A 145 -9.14 13.07 2.52
C LEU A 145 -9.13 14.59 2.72
N ASN A 146 -9.04 15.04 3.98
CA ASN A 146 -8.97 16.47 4.33
C ASN A 146 -7.59 17.07 4.01
N LEU A 147 -6.51 16.31 4.20
CA LEU A 147 -5.14 16.74 3.86
C LEU A 147 -4.92 16.83 2.35
N GLY A 148 -5.43 15.88 1.60
CA GLY A 148 -5.18 15.75 0.17
C GLY A 148 -3.77 15.22 -0.17
N TRP A 149 -3.55 14.95 -1.46
CA TRP A 149 -2.32 14.33 -1.97
C TRP A 149 -1.05 15.11 -1.62
N ASP A 150 -1.02 16.41 -1.91
CA ASP A 150 0.22 17.18 -1.82
C ASP A 150 0.72 17.31 -0.37
N GLU A 151 -0.19 17.52 0.58
CA GLU A 151 0.18 17.60 1.99
C GLU A 151 0.60 16.23 2.55
N ILE A 152 -0.08 15.15 2.17
CA ILE A 152 0.32 13.78 2.56
C ILE A 152 1.71 13.46 2.02
N LYS A 153 1.99 13.76 0.74
CA LYS A 153 3.31 13.54 0.12
C LYS A 153 4.40 14.32 0.83
N LYS A 154 4.17 15.60 1.15
CA LYS A 154 5.10 16.45 1.89
C LYS A 154 5.40 15.88 3.29
N ARG A 155 4.39 15.46 4.03
CA ARG A 155 4.52 14.86 5.36
C ARG A 155 5.26 13.54 5.32
N HIS A 156 4.95 12.68 4.37
CA HIS A 156 5.64 11.41 4.14
C HIS A 156 7.12 11.64 3.86
N VAL A 157 7.47 12.53 2.91
CA VAL A 157 8.86 12.84 2.57
C VAL A 157 9.62 13.39 3.78
N LYS A 158 9.01 14.32 4.53
CA LYS A 158 9.60 14.88 5.74
C LYS A 158 9.89 13.82 6.80
N ASP A 159 8.93 12.93 7.06
CA ASP A 159 9.07 11.83 8.02
C ASP A 159 10.20 10.88 7.61
N TYR A 160 10.20 10.44 6.35
CA TYR A 160 11.21 9.55 5.79
C TYR A 160 12.62 10.16 5.87
N GLN A 161 12.77 11.43 5.49
CA GLN A 161 14.05 12.15 5.51
C GLN A 161 14.63 12.30 6.93
N THR A 162 13.80 12.27 7.96
CA THR A 162 14.26 12.30 9.36
C THR A 162 15.22 11.14 9.66
N TYR A 163 15.01 10.00 9.03
CA TYR A 163 15.85 8.81 9.18
C TYR A 163 16.86 8.67 8.04
N PHE A 164 16.42 8.85 6.81
CA PHE A 164 17.24 8.60 5.62
C PHE A 164 18.44 9.54 5.52
N ASN A 165 18.27 10.82 5.87
CA ASN A 165 19.35 11.82 5.78
C ASN A 165 20.43 11.69 6.84
N ARG A 166 20.29 10.78 7.83
CA ARG A 166 21.30 10.57 8.89
C ARG A 166 22.55 9.87 8.40
N VAL A 167 22.49 9.15 7.32
CA VAL A 167 23.59 8.36 6.76
C VAL A 167 23.64 8.55 5.26
N ALA A 168 24.84 8.80 4.72
CA ALA A 168 25.13 8.81 3.30
C ALA A 168 26.36 7.94 3.05
N LEU A 169 26.28 7.10 2.02
CA LEU A 169 27.43 6.37 1.48
C LEU A 169 27.72 6.91 0.08
N LYS A 170 28.96 7.29 -0.17
CA LYS A 170 29.47 7.64 -1.50
C LYS A 170 30.73 6.82 -1.72
N LEU A 171 30.77 6.04 -2.76
CA LEU A 171 31.94 5.35 -3.25
C LEU A 171 32.44 6.06 -4.50
N GLU A 172 33.75 6.26 -4.60
CA GLU A 172 34.39 6.86 -5.78
C GLU A 172 34.68 5.77 -6.80
N GLY A 173 34.62 6.12 -8.08
CA GLY A 173 34.92 5.23 -9.19
C GLY A 173 34.45 5.80 -10.51
N ASP A 174 34.57 5.02 -11.57
CA ASP A 174 34.11 5.38 -12.90
C ASP A 174 32.60 5.66 -12.93
N PRO A 175 32.14 6.54 -13.83
CA PRO A 175 30.72 6.82 -14.00
C PRO A 175 29.91 5.54 -14.20
N SER A 176 28.76 5.48 -13.51
CA SER A 176 27.84 4.35 -13.67
C SER A 176 27.46 4.17 -15.15
N PRO A 177 27.50 2.95 -15.69
CA PRO A 177 27.07 2.71 -17.07
C PRO A 177 25.57 3.06 -17.22
N ASN A 178 25.21 3.67 -18.35
CA ASN A 178 23.80 3.95 -18.68
C ASN A 178 23.05 2.68 -19.09
N LEU A 179 22.88 1.78 -18.13
CA LEU A 179 22.25 0.48 -18.29
C LEU A 179 21.18 0.28 -17.21
N PRO A 180 20.12 -0.48 -17.49
CA PRO A 180 19.17 -0.92 -16.47
C PRO A 180 19.87 -1.73 -15.37
N THR A 181 19.32 -1.67 -14.14
CA THR A 181 19.94 -2.32 -12.97
C THR A 181 20.15 -3.82 -13.14
N ASN A 182 19.26 -4.54 -13.83
CA ASN A 182 19.42 -5.97 -14.12
C ASN A 182 20.62 -6.27 -15.01
N GLU A 183 20.95 -5.41 -15.97
CA GLU A 183 22.13 -5.56 -16.82
C GLU A 183 23.41 -5.19 -16.06
N ARG A 184 23.36 -4.17 -15.21
CA ARG A 184 24.47 -3.82 -14.31
C ARG A 184 24.80 -4.96 -13.36
N LEU A 185 23.79 -5.62 -12.76
CA LEU A 185 23.98 -6.80 -11.91
C LEU A 185 24.65 -7.97 -12.65
N LYS A 186 24.28 -8.21 -13.92
CA LYS A 186 24.93 -9.25 -14.74
C LYS A 186 26.40 -8.96 -15.01
N ARG A 187 26.77 -7.70 -15.25
CA ARG A 187 28.16 -7.28 -15.44
C ARG A 187 28.96 -7.38 -14.13
N TYR A 188 28.38 -6.92 -13.04
CA TYR A 188 28.97 -7.02 -11.70
C TYR A 188 29.25 -8.48 -11.31
N ALA A 189 28.31 -9.40 -11.60
CA ALA A 189 28.51 -10.84 -11.38
C ALA A 189 29.66 -11.46 -12.22
N LYS A 190 30.10 -10.79 -13.30
CA LYS A 190 31.27 -11.19 -14.10
C LYS A 190 32.56 -10.52 -13.62
N GLY A 191 32.54 -9.78 -12.51
CA GLY A 191 33.71 -9.13 -11.93
C GLY A 191 33.94 -7.68 -12.39
N GLU A 192 33.00 -7.06 -13.14
CA GLU A 192 33.13 -5.66 -13.51
C GLU A 192 32.82 -4.77 -12.27
N SER A 193 33.65 -3.75 -12.03
CA SER A 193 33.48 -2.81 -10.93
C SER A 193 32.30 -1.87 -11.20
N ASP A 194 31.43 -1.67 -10.22
CA ASP A 194 30.34 -0.70 -10.29
C ASP A 194 30.04 -0.12 -8.89
N PRO A 195 30.87 0.83 -8.38
CA PRO A 195 30.70 1.43 -7.05
C PRO A 195 29.34 2.13 -6.85
N TYR A 196 28.75 2.63 -7.93
CA TYR A 196 27.42 3.25 -7.88
C TYR A 196 26.31 2.20 -7.70
N LEU A 197 26.48 0.97 -8.22
CA LEU A 197 25.56 -0.13 -7.96
C LEU A 197 25.65 -0.58 -6.50
N GLU A 198 26.86 -0.64 -5.94
CA GLU A 198 27.08 -0.94 -4.51
C GLU A 198 26.44 0.11 -3.62
N THR A 199 26.62 1.40 -3.93
CA THR A 199 25.97 2.51 -3.23
C THR A 199 24.44 2.41 -3.34
N LEU A 200 23.91 2.11 -4.53
CA LEU A 200 22.48 1.92 -4.74
C LEU A 200 21.93 0.76 -3.89
N TYR A 201 22.64 -0.37 -3.85
CA TYR A 201 22.25 -1.53 -3.06
C TYR A 201 22.20 -1.22 -1.55
N PHE A 202 23.21 -0.52 -1.04
CA PHE A 202 23.23 -0.03 0.34
C PHE A 202 22.05 0.90 0.63
N GLN A 203 21.80 1.89 -0.23
CA GLN A 203 20.69 2.83 -0.04
C GLN A 203 19.32 2.15 -0.15
N PHE A 204 19.18 1.16 -1.04
CA PHE A 204 17.96 0.37 -1.15
C PHE A 204 17.69 -0.47 0.11
N GLY A 205 18.73 -1.09 0.68
CA GLY A 205 18.61 -1.79 1.96
C GLY A 205 18.15 -0.87 3.10
N ARG A 206 18.69 0.35 3.15
CA ARG A 206 18.24 1.37 4.11
C ARG A 206 16.78 1.80 3.87
N TYR A 207 16.39 1.96 2.60
CA TYR A 207 15.00 2.24 2.27
C TYR A 207 14.06 1.17 2.83
N LEU A 208 14.38 -0.12 2.63
CA LEU A 208 13.56 -1.22 3.12
C LEU A 208 13.49 -1.31 4.66
N LEU A 209 14.53 -0.85 5.37
CA LEU A 209 14.56 -0.82 6.84
C LEU A 209 13.75 0.34 7.43
N ILE A 210 13.61 1.44 6.71
CA ILE A 210 12.92 2.66 7.18
C ILE A 210 11.43 2.62 6.83
N SER A 211 11.07 1.92 5.74
CA SER A 211 9.70 1.93 5.15
C SER A 211 8.70 0.97 5.88
#